data_707d75222666d495295cb3a868db0eef
#
_entry.id   707d75222666d495295cb3a868db0eef
#
_cell.length_a   1.000
_cell.length_b   1.000
_cell.length_c   1.000
_cell.angle_alpha   90.00
_cell.angle_beta   90.00
_cell.angle_gamma   90.00
#
_symmetry.space_group_name_H-M   'P 1'
#
loop_
_entity.id
_entity.type
_entity.pdbx_description
1 polymer ?
#
loop_
_entity_poly.entity_id
_entity_poly.type
_entity_poly.pdbx_seq_one_letter_code
_entity_poly.pdbx_strand_id
1 'polypeptide(L)'
;MDLDIYQVDSFTSEAFKGNPAGVCITNNGLSDSLMLSIAEEMAVSETAFLSLSDMTLKWFTPKAEVKLCGHGTLAVAHVLKERGQVNTHDTVNFETLSGTLTAQVNESTIELDFPSPILEFDISPCQVLLDNLGIEACKIVSFGSFDSKVFIEVDSEETLLSLQPNFEAMKQTKGRGVLVTTRSNSDELDFVSRYFAPWVGVNEDPVTGSAHCALTVYWSGKLGKLKLQGYQASERGGYVATELLSNGRTKLIGSAVTVIKGTQQ
;
A
#
# COMPACT_ATOMS: atom_id res chain seq x y z
N MET A 1 25.85 -12.11 -12.96
CA MET A 1 25.62 -10.76 -12.39
C MET A 1 25.06 -11.00 -11.01
N ASP A 2 25.80 -10.67 -9.97
CA ASP A 2 25.33 -10.93 -8.61
C ASP A 2 24.33 -9.84 -8.23
N LEU A 3 23.06 -10.21 -8.05
CA LEU A 3 21.99 -9.30 -7.62
C LEU A 3 21.58 -9.63 -6.20
N ASP A 4 21.66 -8.65 -5.31
CA ASP A 4 21.14 -8.80 -3.96
C ASP A 4 19.61 -8.69 -4.01
N ILE A 5 18.93 -9.78 -3.66
CA ILE A 5 17.48 -9.89 -3.67
C ILE A 5 16.96 -10.16 -2.26
N TYR A 6 15.89 -9.45 -1.90
CA TYR A 6 15.21 -9.56 -0.61
C TYR A 6 13.72 -9.75 -0.84
N GLN A 7 13.07 -10.45 0.08
CA GLN A 7 11.64 -10.34 0.28
C GLN A 7 11.39 -9.70 1.65
N VAL A 8 10.62 -8.63 1.65
CA VAL A 8 10.37 -7.78 2.82
C VAL A 8 8.88 -7.65 3.04
N ASP A 9 8.42 -7.94 4.23
CA ASP A 9 7.04 -7.69 4.66
C ASP A 9 6.95 -6.26 5.18
N SER A 10 6.19 -5.41 4.48
CA SER A 10 5.99 -3.98 4.79
C SER A 10 4.73 -3.75 5.61
N PHE A 11 4.72 -2.68 6.44
CA PHE A 11 3.62 -2.32 7.35
C PHE A 11 3.35 -3.36 8.44
N THR A 12 4.42 -3.98 8.91
CA THR A 12 4.40 -4.95 10.02
C THR A 12 5.74 -4.98 10.73
N SER A 13 5.74 -5.39 11.99
CA SER A 13 6.93 -5.77 12.75
C SER A 13 7.09 -7.29 12.90
N GLU A 14 6.18 -8.08 12.31
CA GLU A 14 6.12 -9.53 12.40
C GLU A 14 6.28 -10.16 11.01
N ALA A 15 7.14 -11.17 10.88
CA ALA A 15 7.28 -11.93 9.64
C ALA A 15 5.96 -12.62 9.25
N PHE A 16 5.71 -12.69 7.94
CA PHE A 16 4.52 -13.30 7.33
C PHE A 16 3.21 -12.53 7.55
N LYS A 17 3.32 -11.28 7.99
CA LYS A 17 2.24 -10.29 8.06
C LYS A 17 2.54 -9.13 7.09
N GLY A 18 1.67 -8.11 7.07
CA GLY A 18 1.85 -6.94 6.20
C GLY A 18 1.83 -7.28 4.71
N ASN A 19 2.38 -6.39 3.89
CA ASN A 19 2.40 -6.53 2.43
C ASN A 19 3.79 -6.92 1.94
N PRO A 20 3.97 -8.13 1.34
CA PRO A 20 5.25 -8.60 0.87
C PRO A 20 5.68 -7.86 -0.41
N ALA A 21 6.92 -7.36 -0.42
CA ALA A 21 7.57 -6.78 -1.59
C ALA A 21 8.87 -7.53 -1.90
N GLY A 22 9.16 -7.74 -3.18
CA GLY A 22 10.50 -8.04 -3.64
C GLY A 22 11.34 -6.76 -3.63
N VAL A 23 12.62 -6.86 -3.27
CA VAL A 23 13.59 -5.76 -3.37
C VAL A 23 14.85 -6.26 -4.04
N CYS A 24 15.25 -5.61 -5.12
CA CYS A 24 16.51 -5.85 -5.81
C CYS A 24 17.35 -4.57 -5.78
N ILE A 25 18.56 -4.66 -5.23
CA ILE A 25 19.48 -3.52 -5.14
C ILE A 25 20.70 -3.78 -6.02
N THR A 26 21.00 -2.83 -6.88
CA THR A 26 22.11 -2.91 -7.84
C THR A 26 22.93 -1.62 -7.81
N ASN A 27 24.17 -1.69 -8.28
CA ASN A 27 24.99 -0.48 -8.42
C ASN A 27 24.52 0.39 -9.58
N ASN A 28 24.09 -0.23 -10.69
CA ASN A 28 23.60 0.45 -11.89
C ASN A 28 22.24 -0.08 -12.28
N GLY A 29 21.47 0.71 -13.03
CA GLY A 29 20.15 0.32 -13.50
C GLY A 29 20.17 -0.97 -14.33
N LEU A 30 19.10 -1.76 -14.22
CA LEU A 30 18.84 -2.95 -15.03
C LEU A 30 17.96 -2.60 -16.23
N SER A 31 17.95 -3.47 -17.26
CA SER A 31 16.97 -3.33 -18.33
C SER A 31 15.56 -3.67 -17.85
N ASP A 32 14.54 -3.01 -18.39
CA ASP A 32 13.15 -3.24 -18.02
C ASP A 32 12.72 -4.71 -18.24
N SER A 33 13.26 -5.35 -19.29
CA SER A 33 13.01 -6.77 -19.56
C SER A 33 13.53 -7.69 -18.46
N LEU A 34 14.73 -7.41 -17.92
CA LEU A 34 15.31 -8.19 -16.82
C LEU A 34 14.55 -7.92 -15.52
N MET A 35 14.19 -6.67 -15.24
CA MET A 35 13.38 -6.33 -14.07
C MET A 35 12.01 -7.03 -14.09
N LEU A 36 11.38 -7.09 -15.27
CA LEU A 36 10.11 -7.81 -15.43
C LEU A 36 10.27 -9.31 -15.15
N SER A 37 11.30 -9.94 -15.73
CA SER A 37 11.57 -11.38 -15.49
C SER A 37 11.84 -11.70 -14.02
N ILE A 38 12.59 -10.83 -13.32
CA ILE A 38 12.83 -10.99 -11.89
C ILE A 38 11.51 -10.82 -11.10
N ALA A 39 10.68 -9.84 -11.47
CA ALA A 39 9.40 -9.64 -10.81
C ALA A 39 8.43 -10.81 -11.02
N GLU A 40 8.46 -11.46 -12.20
CA GLU A 40 7.71 -12.69 -12.48
C GLU A 40 8.17 -13.85 -11.58
N GLU A 41 9.49 -14.02 -11.43
CA GLU A 41 10.09 -15.08 -10.62
C GLU A 41 9.85 -14.88 -9.11
N MET A 42 9.89 -13.62 -8.64
CA MET A 42 9.60 -13.28 -7.24
C MET A 42 8.14 -13.57 -6.85
N ALA A 43 7.21 -13.54 -7.81
CA ALA A 43 5.80 -13.90 -7.65
C ALA A 43 5.07 -13.18 -6.48
N VAL A 44 5.55 -12.01 -6.09
CA VAL A 44 4.86 -11.09 -5.16
C VAL A 44 4.11 -10.01 -5.94
N SER A 45 3.28 -9.21 -5.27
CA SER A 45 2.50 -8.15 -5.93
C SER A 45 3.40 -7.18 -6.70
N GLU A 46 4.46 -6.67 -6.08
CA GLU A 46 5.47 -5.81 -6.71
C GLU A 46 6.87 -6.14 -6.23
N THR A 47 7.84 -6.02 -7.16
CA THR A 47 9.27 -6.02 -6.88
C THR A 47 9.84 -4.63 -7.14
N ALA A 48 10.52 -4.08 -6.16
CA ALA A 48 11.20 -2.79 -6.23
C ALA A 48 12.66 -2.97 -6.67
N PHE A 49 13.10 -2.17 -7.62
CA PHE A 49 14.46 -2.17 -8.17
C PHE A 49 15.12 -0.82 -7.91
N LEU A 50 16.17 -0.82 -7.09
CA LEU A 50 16.94 0.37 -6.77
C LEU A 50 18.31 0.32 -7.46
N SER A 51 18.62 1.36 -8.21
CA SER A 51 19.97 1.66 -8.71
C SER A 51 20.66 2.63 -7.75
N LEU A 52 21.76 2.21 -7.14
CA LEU A 52 22.49 3.03 -6.16
C LEU A 52 23.26 4.19 -6.79
N SER A 53 23.66 4.08 -8.09
CA SER A 53 24.46 5.12 -8.75
C SER A 53 23.72 6.44 -8.93
N ASP A 54 22.41 6.40 -9.08
CA ASP A 54 21.54 7.55 -9.38
C ASP A 54 20.27 7.60 -8.53
N MET A 55 20.13 6.66 -7.58
CA MET A 55 18.97 6.51 -6.71
C MET A 55 17.64 6.35 -7.46
N THR A 56 17.69 5.83 -8.70
CA THR A 56 16.49 5.53 -9.48
C THR A 56 15.79 4.31 -8.89
N LEU A 57 14.50 4.47 -8.56
CA LEU A 57 13.64 3.44 -8.01
C LEU A 57 12.46 3.16 -8.94
N LYS A 58 12.34 1.90 -9.35
CA LYS A 58 11.25 1.39 -10.20
C LYS A 58 10.54 0.23 -9.51
N TRP A 59 9.26 0.04 -9.82
CA TRP A 59 8.48 -1.08 -9.30
C TRP A 59 7.81 -1.82 -10.44
N PHE A 60 7.93 -3.13 -10.41
CA PHE A 60 7.31 -4.02 -11.38
C PHE A 60 6.38 -5.01 -10.69
N THR A 61 5.14 -5.09 -11.19
CA THR A 61 4.32 -6.30 -10.99
C THR A 61 4.87 -7.42 -11.89
N PRO A 62 4.44 -8.68 -11.75
CA PRO A 62 4.78 -9.73 -12.70
C PRO A 62 4.38 -9.45 -14.18
N LYS A 63 3.69 -8.34 -14.47
CA LYS A 63 3.17 -8.03 -15.82
C LYS A 63 3.63 -6.69 -16.38
N ALA A 64 3.94 -5.72 -15.54
CA ALA A 64 4.25 -4.36 -16.01
C ALA A 64 4.88 -3.50 -14.91
N GLU A 65 5.58 -2.44 -15.34
CA GLU A 65 6.02 -1.36 -14.46
C GLU A 65 4.82 -0.58 -13.91
N VAL A 66 4.88 -0.21 -12.63
CA VAL A 66 3.89 0.67 -11.97
C VAL A 66 4.53 1.99 -11.56
N LYS A 67 3.74 3.07 -11.62
CA LYS A 67 4.26 4.43 -11.41
C LYS A 67 4.56 4.75 -9.95
N LEU A 68 3.94 4.04 -9.01
CA LEU A 68 4.06 4.29 -7.58
C LEU A 68 3.71 3.03 -6.79
N CYS A 69 4.57 2.69 -5.80
CA CYS A 69 4.34 1.57 -4.89
C CYS A 69 4.84 1.92 -3.49
N GLY A 70 3.90 2.15 -2.56
CA GLY A 70 4.22 2.57 -1.18
C GLY A 70 4.95 1.50 -0.38
N HIS A 71 4.41 0.27 -0.35
CA HIS A 71 5.03 -0.82 0.40
C HIS A 71 6.39 -1.24 -0.17
N GLY A 72 6.56 -1.20 -1.49
CA GLY A 72 7.85 -1.43 -2.14
C GLY A 72 8.89 -0.35 -1.80
N THR A 73 8.49 0.94 -1.74
CA THR A 73 9.38 2.03 -1.30
C THR A 73 9.80 1.87 0.15
N LEU A 74 8.87 1.51 1.03
CA LEU A 74 9.14 1.25 2.44
C LEU A 74 10.12 0.08 2.60
N ALA A 75 9.92 -1.01 1.83
CA ALA A 75 10.80 -2.16 1.81
C ALA A 75 12.23 -1.81 1.38
N VAL A 76 12.39 -0.98 0.34
CA VAL A 76 13.72 -0.51 -0.11
C VAL A 76 14.43 0.30 0.97
N ALA A 77 13.74 1.26 1.60
CA ALA A 77 14.33 2.07 2.67
C ALA A 77 14.74 1.21 3.88
N HIS A 78 13.95 0.17 4.20
CA HIS A 78 14.28 -0.82 5.22
C HIS A 78 15.56 -1.60 4.87
N VAL A 79 15.68 -2.11 3.64
CA VAL A 79 16.87 -2.85 3.20
C VAL A 79 18.11 -1.96 3.18
N LEU A 80 18.01 -0.70 2.76
CA LEU A 80 19.12 0.25 2.81
C LEU A 80 19.64 0.44 4.25
N LYS A 81 18.72 0.53 5.23
CA LYS A 81 19.07 0.61 6.65
C LYS A 81 19.76 -0.66 7.13
N GLU A 82 19.21 -1.85 6.82
CA GLU A 82 19.84 -3.14 7.18
C GLU A 82 21.23 -3.32 6.59
N ARG A 83 21.48 -2.77 5.40
CA ARG A 83 22.79 -2.77 4.74
C ARG A 83 23.76 -1.75 5.31
N GLY A 84 23.33 -0.88 6.23
CA GLY A 84 24.15 0.22 6.76
C GLY A 84 24.45 1.32 5.73
N GLN A 85 23.67 1.40 4.65
CA GLN A 85 23.80 2.44 3.61
C GLN A 85 23.06 3.73 4.00
N VAL A 86 22.14 3.63 4.94
CA VAL A 86 21.35 4.72 5.51
C VAL A 86 21.31 4.55 7.02
N ASN A 87 21.51 5.62 7.76
CA ASN A 87 21.45 5.61 9.23
C ASN A 87 20.04 5.96 9.72
N THR A 88 19.81 5.68 11.00
CA THR A 88 18.62 6.18 11.70
C THR A 88 18.59 7.70 11.67
N HIS A 89 17.43 8.28 11.39
CA HIS A 89 17.13 9.70 11.20
C HIS A 89 17.61 10.30 9.87
N ASP A 90 18.21 9.51 8.98
CA ASP A 90 18.52 9.96 7.63
C ASP A 90 17.24 10.01 6.76
N THR A 91 17.30 10.91 5.79
CA THR A 91 16.29 11.03 4.74
C THR A 91 16.88 10.55 3.41
N VAL A 92 16.16 9.66 2.74
CA VAL A 92 16.54 9.12 1.43
C VAL A 92 15.60 9.67 0.37
N ASN A 93 16.16 10.12 -0.73
CA ASN A 93 15.40 10.54 -1.90
C ASN A 93 15.57 9.51 -3.02
N PHE A 94 14.46 9.11 -3.62
CA PHE A 94 14.40 8.19 -4.75
C PHE A 94 13.88 8.91 -5.96
N GLU A 95 14.59 8.79 -7.08
CA GLU A 95 14.13 9.30 -8.37
C GLU A 95 13.20 8.28 -9.02
N THR A 96 11.98 8.67 -9.33
CA THR A 96 10.93 7.76 -9.83
C THR A 96 10.15 8.36 -11.00
N LEU A 97 9.34 7.56 -11.69
CA LEU A 97 8.42 8.05 -12.72
C LEU A 97 7.37 9.04 -12.20
N SER A 98 7.11 9.05 -10.88
CA SER A 98 6.17 9.97 -10.22
C SER A 98 6.88 11.20 -9.62
N GLY A 99 8.15 11.43 -9.96
CA GLY A 99 8.99 12.44 -9.36
C GLY A 99 9.79 11.89 -8.17
N THR A 100 10.44 12.79 -7.44
CA THR A 100 11.24 12.40 -6.27
C THR A 100 10.34 11.99 -5.12
N LEU A 101 10.55 10.79 -4.61
CA LEU A 101 9.92 10.29 -3.37
C LEU A 101 10.91 10.34 -2.22
N THR A 102 10.42 10.72 -1.06
CA THR A 102 11.22 10.84 0.15
C THR A 102 10.82 9.82 1.19
N ALA A 103 11.82 9.12 1.75
CA ALA A 103 11.66 8.23 2.88
C ALA A 103 12.54 8.71 4.05
N GLN A 104 11.95 8.92 5.22
CA GLN A 104 12.69 9.18 6.46
C GLN A 104 12.80 7.89 7.25
N VAL A 105 14.01 7.49 7.58
CA VAL A 105 14.31 6.25 8.30
C VAL A 105 14.41 6.56 9.80
N ASN A 106 13.55 5.94 10.62
CA ASN A 106 13.62 6.04 12.08
C ASN A 106 14.13 4.75 12.72
N GLU A 107 14.13 4.64 14.06
CA GLU A 107 14.61 3.44 14.76
C GLU A 107 13.83 2.17 14.37
N SER A 108 12.50 2.22 14.40
CA SER A 108 11.61 1.08 14.14
C SER A 108 10.63 1.31 13.00
N THR A 109 10.57 2.53 12.45
CA THR A 109 9.59 2.91 11.43
C THR A 109 10.27 3.64 10.27
N ILE A 110 9.57 3.67 9.14
CA ILE A 110 9.91 4.45 7.96
C ILE A 110 8.71 5.32 7.64
N GLU A 111 8.96 6.60 7.38
CA GLU A 111 7.96 7.58 6.99
C GLU A 111 8.10 7.90 5.51
N LEU A 112 6.99 7.82 4.79
CA LEU A 112 6.91 8.12 3.36
C LEU A 112 5.96 9.30 3.15
N ASP A 113 6.35 10.26 2.32
CA ASP A 113 5.53 11.42 1.98
C ASP A 113 4.89 11.23 0.60
N PHE A 114 3.55 11.16 0.57
CA PHE A 114 2.76 10.93 -0.65
C PHE A 114 1.74 12.06 -0.91
N PRO A 115 1.35 12.29 -2.17
CA PRO A 115 0.24 13.16 -2.47
C PRO A 115 -1.06 12.57 -1.91
N SER A 116 -1.89 13.41 -1.30
CA SER A 116 -3.24 13.02 -0.90
C SER A 116 -4.17 13.02 -2.12
N PRO A 117 -5.02 12.01 -2.30
CA PRO A 117 -6.00 12.00 -3.37
C PRO A 117 -7.16 12.95 -3.06
N ILE A 118 -7.88 13.36 -4.10
CA ILE A 118 -9.17 14.04 -3.96
C ILE A 118 -10.24 12.98 -3.77
N LEU A 119 -11.08 13.15 -2.73
CA LEU A 119 -12.26 12.31 -2.48
C LEU A 119 -13.50 12.97 -3.04
N GLU A 120 -14.30 12.21 -3.78
CA GLU A 120 -15.58 12.65 -4.36
C GLU A 120 -16.70 11.78 -3.80
N PHE A 121 -17.75 12.40 -3.21
CA PHE A 121 -18.86 11.69 -2.56
C PHE A 121 -20.21 11.90 -3.25
N ASP A 122 -20.30 12.77 -4.26
CA ASP A 122 -21.54 13.04 -5.01
C ASP A 122 -21.84 11.98 -6.08
N ILE A 123 -21.60 10.71 -5.76
CA ILE A 123 -21.84 9.57 -6.65
C ILE A 123 -22.79 8.58 -6.01
N SER A 124 -23.70 8.01 -6.81
CA SER A 124 -24.64 7.01 -6.33
C SER A 124 -23.98 5.63 -6.22
N PRO A 125 -24.29 4.86 -5.17
CA PRO A 125 -23.85 3.47 -5.04
C PRO A 125 -24.24 2.62 -6.26
N CYS A 126 -23.31 1.78 -6.74
CA CYS A 126 -23.57 0.81 -7.79
C CYS A 126 -24.07 -0.49 -7.15
N GLN A 127 -25.37 -0.82 -7.33
CA GLN A 127 -25.98 -2.00 -6.70
C GLN A 127 -25.25 -3.30 -7.06
N VAL A 128 -24.84 -3.47 -8.32
CA VAL A 128 -24.09 -4.67 -8.76
C VAL A 128 -22.77 -4.83 -8.02
N LEU A 129 -22.08 -3.72 -7.74
CA LEU A 129 -20.85 -3.76 -6.95
C LEU A 129 -21.14 -4.13 -5.51
N LEU A 130 -22.17 -3.57 -4.90
CA LEU A 130 -22.57 -3.87 -3.52
C LEU A 130 -22.96 -5.34 -3.36
N ASP A 131 -23.74 -5.88 -4.29
CA ASP A 131 -24.15 -7.29 -4.32
C ASP A 131 -22.91 -8.21 -4.39
N ASN A 132 -21.95 -7.86 -5.26
CA ASN A 132 -20.69 -8.61 -5.40
C ASN A 132 -19.77 -8.52 -4.19
N LEU A 133 -19.84 -7.43 -3.41
CA LEU A 133 -19.12 -7.27 -2.14
C LEU A 133 -19.82 -7.93 -0.96
N GLY A 134 -21.11 -8.22 -1.10
CA GLY A 134 -21.98 -8.68 -0.01
C GLY A 134 -22.36 -7.55 0.97
N ILE A 135 -22.46 -6.29 0.47
CA ILE A 135 -22.83 -5.12 1.29
C ILE A 135 -24.30 -4.78 1.06
N GLU A 136 -25.09 -4.84 2.12
CA GLU A 136 -26.47 -4.31 2.11
C GLU A 136 -26.45 -2.78 2.06
N ALA A 137 -27.31 -2.17 1.25
CA ALA A 137 -27.36 -0.72 1.07
C ALA A 137 -27.59 0.05 2.38
N CYS A 138 -28.35 -0.52 3.33
CA CYS A 138 -28.60 0.07 4.66
C CYS A 138 -27.35 0.09 5.58
N LYS A 139 -26.29 -0.65 5.22
CA LYS A 139 -25.01 -0.70 5.94
C LYS A 139 -24.02 0.35 5.48
N ILE A 140 -24.32 1.10 4.43
CA ILE A 140 -23.44 2.12 3.87
C ILE A 140 -23.62 3.43 4.64
N VAL A 141 -22.51 3.94 5.19
CA VAL A 141 -22.44 5.26 5.84
C VAL A 141 -22.02 6.33 4.84
N SER A 142 -21.06 6.00 3.96
CA SER A 142 -20.55 6.90 2.93
C SER A 142 -20.18 6.11 1.69
N PHE A 143 -20.43 6.68 0.52
CA PHE A 143 -20.04 6.11 -0.77
C PHE A 143 -19.41 7.18 -1.64
N GLY A 144 -18.22 6.89 -2.19
CA GLY A 144 -17.46 7.87 -2.95
C GLY A 144 -16.43 7.23 -3.87
N SER A 145 -15.53 8.06 -4.39
CA SER A 145 -14.42 7.63 -5.25
C SER A 145 -13.15 8.44 -5.01
N PHE A 146 -12.01 7.86 -5.43
CA PHE A 146 -10.70 8.51 -5.50
C PHE A 146 -9.84 7.78 -6.54
N ASP A 147 -9.08 8.49 -7.35
CA ASP A 147 -8.13 7.92 -8.32
C ASP A 147 -8.72 6.75 -9.15
N SER A 148 -9.97 6.87 -9.61
CA SER A 148 -10.71 5.81 -10.32
C SER A 148 -10.97 4.55 -9.48
N LYS A 149 -10.96 4.64 -8.17
CA LYS A 149 -11.29 3.58 -7.21
C LYS A 149 -12.54 3.95 -6.44
N VAL A 150 -13.28 2.96 -5.95
CA VAL A 150 -14.46 3.17 -5.11
C VAL A 150 -14.05 3.25 -3.64
N PHE A 151 -14.66 4.17 -2.91
CA PHE A 151 -14.55 4.33 -1.47
C PHE A 151 -15.90 4.04 -0.82
N ILE A 152 -15.91 3.17 0.19
CA ILE A 152 -17.12 2.82 0.95
C ILE A 152 -16.80 2.86 2.45
N GLU A 153 -17.56 3.65 3.22
CA GLU A 153 -17.61 3.47 4.67
C GLU A 153 -18.84 2.63 5.01
N VAL A 154 -18.64 1.58 5.79
CA VAL A 154 -19.70 0.73 6.35
C VAL A 154 -19.93 1.03 7.84
N ASP A 155 -21.08 0.61 8.35
CA ASP A 155 -21.60 0.95 9.66
C ASP A 155 -20.80 0.34 10.84
N SER A 156 -20.09 -0.77 10.63
CA SER A 156 -19.41 -1.48 11.72
C SER A 156 -18.22 -2.34 11.27
N GLU A 157 -17.32 -2.67 12.19
CA GLU A 157 -16.26 -3.66 11.95
C GLU A 157 -16.83 -5.05 11.64
N GLU A 158 -17.94 -5.44 12.25
CA GLU A 158 -18.59 -6.71 11.97
C GLU A 158 -18.99 -6.80 10.50
N THR A 159 -19.59 -5.73 9.96
CA THR A 159 -19.94 -5.63 8.53
C THR A 159 -18.68 -5.72 7.68
N LEU A 160 -17.63 -4.97 8.01
CA LEU A 160 -16.36 -4.97 7.27
C LEU A 160 -15.71 -6.35 7.25
N LEU A 161 -15.57 -6.99 8.41
CA LEU A 161 -14.87 -8.26 8.57
C LEU A 161 -15.65 -9.45 8.00
N SER A 162 -16.99 -9.36 7.94
CA SER A 162 -17.84 -10.40 7.36
C SER A 162 -17.87 -10.41 5.84
N LEU A 163 -17.29 -9.40 5.15
CA LEU A 163 -17.31 -9.31 3.69
C LEU A 163 -16.64 -10.53 3.05
N GLN A 164 -17.36 -11.15 2.11
CA GLN A 164 -16.87 -12.24 1.27
C GLN A 164 -17.13 -11.91 -0.20
N PRO A 165 -16.27 -11.07 -0.82
CA PRO A 165 -16.50 -10.59 -2.17
C PRO A 165 -16.48 -11.72 -3.22
N ASN A 166 -17.42 -11.68 -4.14
CA ASN A 166 -17.41 -12.53 -5.34
C ASN A 166 -16.46 -11.95 -6.39
N PHE A 167 -15.16 -12.26 -6.25
CA PHE A 167 -14.12 -11.72 -7.11
C PHE A 167 -14.31 -12.04 -8.59
N GLU A 168 -14.84 -13.22 -8.92
CA GLU A 168 -15.09 -13.61 -10.31
C GLU A 168 -16.20 -12.75 -10.93
N ALA A 169 -17.27 -12.48 -10.20
CA ALA A 169 -18.31 -11.58 -10.66
C ALA A 169 -17.82 -10.12 -10.74
N MET A 170 -16.97 -9.68 -9.80
CA MET A 170 -16.35 -8.35 -9.85
C MET A 170 -15.51 -8.18 -11.12
N LYS A 171 -14.69 -9.16 -11.51
CA LYS A 171 -13.88 -9.13 -12.74
C LYS A 171 -14.69 -8.96 -14.03
N GLN A 172 -15.96 -9.34 -14.04
CA GLN A 172 -16.86 -9.15 -15.18
C GLN A 172 -17.38 -7.71 -15.32
N THR A 173 -17.16 -6.87 -14.33
CA THR A 173 -17.54 -5.46 -14.32
C THR A 173 -16.34 -4.54 -14.59
N LYS A 174 -16.59 -3.25 -14.84
CA LYS A 174 -15.51 -2.26 -14.91
C LYS A 174 -15.13 -1.82 -13.51
N GLY A 175 -13.84 -1.83 -13.18
CA GLY A 175 -13.32 -1.36 -11.90
C GLY A 175 -11.81 -1.33 -11.88
N ARG A 176 -11.25 -0.80 -10.79
CA ARG A 176 -9.81 -0.78 -10.54
C ARG A 176 -9.48 -1.24 -9.12
N GLY A 177 -10.27 -0.78 -8.15
CA GLY A 177 -10.13 -1.14 -6.75
C GLY A 177 -11.28 -0.62 -5.93
N VAL A 178 -11.55 -1.28 -4.82
CA VAL A 178 -12.58 -0.90 -3.84
C VAL A 178 -11.95 -0.87 -2.45
N LEU A 179 -12.00 0.28 -1.83
CA LEU A 179 -11.63 0.50 -0.44
C LEU A 179 -12.90 0.46 0.41
N VAL A 180 -12.95 -0.43 1.37
CA VAL A 180 -14.02 -0.47 2.37
C VAL A 180 -13.41 -0.16 3.73
N THR A 181 -14.04 0.71 4.52
CA THR A 181 -13.53 1.15 5.82
C THR A 181 -14.65 1.35 6.83
N THR A 182 -14.30 1.35 8.08
CA THR A 182 -15.16 1.73 9.21
C THR A 182 -14.31 2.29 10.36
N ARG A 183 -14.95 2.97 11.31
CA ARG A 183 -14.30 3.36 12.55
C ARG A 183 -13.90 2.11 13.36
N SER A 184 -12.72 2.12 13.99
CA SER A 184 -12.32 1.02 14.85
C SER A 184 -13.11 0.96 16.16
N ASN A 185 -13.35 -0.26 16.65
CA ASN A 185 -13.84 -0.54 18.00
C ASN A 185 -12.71 -0.54 19.04
N SER A 186 -11.46 -0.58 18.62
CA SER A 186 -10.29 -0.50 19.51
C SER A 186 -9.92 0.95 19.78
N ASP A 187 -9.60 1.27 21.04
CA ASP A 187 -9.11 2.59 21.43
C ASP A 187 -7.70 2.89 20.87
N GLU A 188 -6.97 1.86 20.45
CA GLU A 188 -5.63 2.01 19.87
C GLU A 188 -5.64 2.34 18.37
N LEU A 189 -6.78 2.17 17.69
CA LEU A 189 -6.95 2.38 16.27
C LEU A 189 -8.04 3.40 15.99
N ASP A 190 -7.84 4.22 14.97
CA ASP A 190 -8.84 5.18 14.51
C ASP A 190 -9.80 4.56 13.48
N PHE A 191 -9.30 3.69 12.62
CA PHE A 191 -10.09 3.03 11.57
C PHE A 191 -9.55 1.64 11.23
N VAL A 192 -10.43 0.84 10.66
CA VAL A 192 -10.12 -0.45 10.03
C VAL A 192 -10.55 -0.41 8.57
N SER A 193 -9.80 -1.10 7.70
CA SER A 193 -10.08 -1.11 6.27
C SER A 193 -9.80 -2.46 5.63
N ARG A 194 -10.37 -2.70 4.45
CA ARG A 194 -10.03 -3.77 3.50
C ARG A 194 -9.96 -3.20 2.10
N TYR A 195 -9.10 -3.76 1.25
CA TYR A 195 -8.94 -3.27 -0.12
C TYR A 195 -8.96 -4.41 -1.12
N PHE A 196 -9.87 -4.32 -2.09
CA PHE A 196 -10.11 -5.34 -3.11
C PHE A 196 -9.80 -4.80 -4.50
N ALA A 197 -8.99 -5.52 -5.28
CA ALA A 197 -8.56 -5.09 -6.61
C ALA A 197 -8.48 -6.25 -7.63
N PRO A 198 -9.55 -7.07 -7.79
CA PRO A 198 -9.51 -8.24 -8.66
C PRO A 198 -9.25 -7.90 -10.14
N TRP A 199 -9.58 -6.69 -10.58
CA TRP A 199 -9.37 -6.20 -11.96
C TRP A 199 -7.89 -6.04 -12.34
N VAL A 200 -7.01 -5.87 -11.35
CA VAL A 200 -5.56 -5.75 -11.56
C VAL A 200 -4.80 -7.01 -11.16
N GLY A 201 -5.52 -8.09 -10.87
CA GLY A 201 -4.93 -9.41 -10.58
C GLY A 201 -4.71 -9.72 -9.10
N VAL A 202 -5.07 -8.81 -8.20
CA VAL A 202 -4.97 -8.98 -6.74
C VAL A 202 -6.36 -8.97 -6.14
N ASN A 203 -6.87 -10.12 -5.72
CA ASN A 203 -8.22 -10.20 -5.18
C ASN A 203 -8.40 -9.30 -3.95
N GLU A 204 -7.53 -9.44 -2.95
CA GLU A 204 -7.43 -8.58 -1.79
C GLU A 204 -5.97 -8.21 -1.55
N ASP A 205 -5.65 -6.91 -1.52
CA ASP A 205 -4.30 -6.43 -1.26
C ASP A 205 -4.04 -6.41 0.26
N PRO A 206 -2.93 -6.97 0.73
CA PRO A 206 -2.65 -7.06 2.16
C PRO A 206 -2.62 -5.72 2.89
N VAL A 207 -1.89 -4.72 2.36
CA VAL A 207 -1.84 -3.35 2.89
C VAL A 207 -1.58 -2.38 1.73
N THR A 208 -2.48 -1.43 1.54
CA THR A 208 -2.51 -0.56 0.37
C THR A 208 -2.15 0.89 0.72
N GLY A 209 -0.95 1.34 0.37
CA GLY A 209 -0.48 2.69 0.68
C GLY A 209 -1.39 3.80 0.11
N SER A 210 -1.78 3.70 -1.17
CA SER A 210 -2.67 4.69 -1.80
C SER A 210 -4.07 4.74 -1.17
N ALA A 211 -4.57 3.62 -0.64
CA ALA A 211 -5.81 3.60 0.12
C ALA A 211 -5.67 4.32 1.46
N HIS A 212 -4.52 4.16 2.14
CA HIS A 212 -4.26 4.86 3.40
C HIS A 212 -4.09 6.37 3.20
N CYS A 213 -3.63 6.85 2.04
CA CYS A 213 -3.68 8.27 1.72
C CYS A 213 -5.13 8.78 1.66
N ALA A 214 -6.06 8.03 1.05
CA ALA A 214 -7.48 8.38 1.01
C ALA A 214 -8.12 8.30 2.40
N LEU A 215 -7.83 7.24 3.17
CA LEU A 215 -8.30 7.06 4.55
C LEU A 215 -7.85 8.19 5.45
N THR A 216 -6.61 8.67 5.29
CA THR A 216 -6.08 9.80 6.06
C THR A 216 -6.90 11.05 5.83
N VAL A 217 -7.17 11.42 4.58
CA VAL A 217 -8.01 12.58 4.25
C VAL A 217 -9.41 12.44 4.85
N TYR A 218 -10.03 11.27 4.65
CA TYR A 218 -11.39 11.02 5.12
C TYR A 218 -11.51 11.05 6.64
N TRP A 219 -10.71 10.24 7.32
CA TRP A 219 -10.80 10.09 8.77
C TRP A 219 -10.26 11.30 9.53
N SER A 220 -9.26 12.02 8.99
CA SER A 220 -8.82 13.29 9.58
C SER A 220 -9.96 14.31 9.62
N GLY A 221 -10.72 14.46 8.54
CA GLY A 221 -11.88 15.33 8.49
C GLY A 221 -12.98 14.88 9.44
N LYS A 222 -13.26 13.58 9.51
CA LYS A 222 -14.36 13.02 10.30
C LYS A 222 -14.08 13.02 11.83
N LEU A 223 -12.82 12.79 12.21
CA LEU A 223 -12.42 12.68 13.62
C LEU A 223 -11.79 13.98 14.17
N GLY A 224 -11.47 14.96 13.31
CA GLY A 224 -10.79 16.18 13.73
C GLY A 224 -9.33 15.92 14.18
N LYS A 225 -8.69 14.85 13.70
CA LYS A 225 -7.32 14.46 14.04
C LYS A 225 -6.45 14.48 12.79
N LEU A 226 -5.21 14.97 12.90
CA LEU A 226 -4.24 14.93 11.80
C LEU A 226 -3.42 13.63 11.79
N LYS A 227 -3.19 13.02 12.96
CA LYS A 227 -2.46 11.77 13.12
C LYS A 227 -3.43 10.65 13.44
N LEU A 228 -3.35 9.57 12.69
CA LEU A 228 -4.29 8.46 12.76
C LEU A 228 -3.53 7.13 12.81
N GLN A 229 -4.14 6.15 13.47
CA GLN A 229 -3.70 4.75 13.49
C GLN A 229 -4.70 3.90 12.72
N GLY A 230 -4.26 3.31 11.62
CA GLY A 230 -5.06 2.45 10.78
C GLY A 230 -4.61 0.98 10.81
N TYR A 231 -5.58 0.09 10.62
CA TYR A 231 -5.32 -1.33 10.40
C TYR A 231 -6.03 -1.79 9.13
N GLN A 232 -5.32 -2.42 8.21
CA GLN A 232 -5.94 -3.09 7.07
C GLN A 232 -6.14 -4.56 7.41
N ALA A 233 -7.41 -4.98 7.53
CA ALA A 233 -7.83 -6.28 8.02
C ALA A 233 -7.93 -7.32 6.89
N SER A 234 -6.87 -7.45 6.09
CA SER A 234 -6.69 -8.57 5.17
C SER A 234 -6.28 -9.85 5.92
N GLU A 235 -6.17 -10.98 5.23
CA GLU A 235 -5.67 -12.23 5.82
C GLU A 235 -4.30 -12.05 6.50
N ARG A 236 -3.38 -11.29 5.89
CA ARG A 236 -2.07 -11.00 6.46
C ARG A 236 -2.12 -9.91 7.53
N GLY A 237 -3.00 -8.93 7.33
CA GLY A 237 -3.13 -7.76 8.18
C GLY A 237 -1.92 -6.82 8.12
N GLY A 238 -2.10 -5.56 8.55
CA GLY A 238 -0.99 -4.64 8.71
C GLY A 238 -1.40 -3.29 9.27
N TYR A 239 -0.45 -2.65 9.94
CA TYR A 239 -0.65 -1.39 10.63
C TYR A 239 -0.01 -0.23 9.87
N VAL A 240 -0.76 0.83 9.68
CA VAL A 240 -0.28 2.05 9.03
C VAL A 240 -0.65 3.25 9.89
N ALA A 241 0.34 3.85 10.51
CA ALA A 241 0.15 5.17 11.09
C ALA A 241 0.20 6.21 9.97
N THR A 242 -0.65 7.22 10.05
CA THR A 242 -0.73 8.26 9.01
C THR A 242 -0.79 9.64 9.61
N GLU A 243 -0.36 10.65 8.84
CA GLU A 243 -0.47 12.05 9.21
C GLU A 243 -0.87 12.89 8.00
N LEU A 244 -1.96 13.67 8.15
CA LEU A 244 -2.34 14.67 7.15
C LEU A 244 -1.50 15.93 7.35
N LEU A 245 -0.67 16.26 6.35
CA LEU A 245 0.23 17.39 6.40
C LEU A 245 -0.47 18.69 5.98
N SER A 246 0.02 19.84 6.45
CA SER A 246 -0.55 21.16 6.18
C SER A 246 -0.54 21.55 4.70
N ASN A 247 0.32 20.94 3.90
CA ASN A 247 0.41 21.15 2.44
C ASN A 247 -0.55 20.25 1.64
N GLY A 248 -1.47 19.52 2.31
CA GLY A 248 -2.41 18.62 1.68
C GLY A 248 -1.79 17.30 1.21
N ARG A 249 -0.61 16.93 1.73
CA ARG A 249 0.04 15.63 1.51
C ARG A 249 -0.21 14.70 2.69
N THR A 250 0.01 13.43 2.48
CA THR A 250 -0.14 12.40 3.49
C THR A 250 1.21 11.75 3.80
N LYS A 251 1.55 11.68 5.08
CA LYS A 251 2.64 10.86 5.55
C LYS A 251 2.11 9.47 5.91
N LEU A 252 2.72 8.43 5.34
CA LEU A 252 2.50 7.03 5.73
C LEU A 252 3.67 6.56 6.57
N ILE A 253 3.40 5.93 7.68
CA ILE A 253 4.39 5.49 8.65
C ILE A 253 4.17 4.00 8.93
N GLY A 254 5.21 3.20 8.75
CA GLY A 254 5.15 1.76 8.98
C GLY A 254 6.51 1.16 9.32
N SER A 255 6.47 -0.06 9.83
CA SER A 255 7.64 -0.91 10.03
C SER A 255 7.80 -1.89 8.90
N ALA A 256 8.93 -2.56 8.80
CA ALA A 256 9.14 -3.67 7.86
C ALA A 256 10.04 -4.75 8.47
N VAL A 257 9.92 -5.96 7.91
CA VAL A 257 10.72 -7.14 8.32
C VAL A 257 11.22 -7.86 7.08
N THR A 258 12.54 -8.08 7.01
CA THR A 258 13.13 -8.93 5.96
C THR A 258 12.89 -10.39 6.28
N VAL A 259 12.23 -11.14 5.37
CA VAL A 259 11.94 -12.56 5.53
C VAL A 259 12.82 -13.46 4.69
N ILE A 260 13.30 -12.97 3.54
CA ILE A 260 14.23 -13.70 2.67
C ILE A 260 15.34 -12.74 2.22
N LYS A 261 16.57 -13.25 2.22
CA LYS A 261 17.73 -12.59 1.63
C LYS A 261 18.52 -13.60 0.82
N GLY A 262 18.87 -13.24 -0.39
CA GLY A 262 19.62 -14.09 -1.30
C GLY A 262 20.39 -13.31 -2.34
N THR A 263 21.15 -14.03 -3.15
CA THR A 263 21.88 -13.48 -4.30
C THR A 263 21.50 -14.30 -5.53
N GLN A 264 21.04 -13.63 -6.58
CA GLN A 264 20.82 -14.27 -7.87
C GLN A 264 22.16 -14.33 -8.59
N GLN A 265 22.49 -15.54 -9.12
CA GLN A 265 23.70 -15.80 -9.91
C GLN A 265 23.44 -15.63 -11.40
#